data_0e2d47154f51d7c8a6c83a396c7cfc2c
#
_entry.id   0e2d47154f51d7c8a6c83a396c7cfc2c
#
_cell.length_a   1.000
_cell.length_b   1.000
_cell.length_c   1.000
_cell.angle_alpha   90.00
_cell.angle_beta   90.00
_cell.angle_gamma   90.00
#
_symmetry.space_group_name_H-M   'P 1'
#
loop_
_entity.id
_entity.type
_entity.pdbx_description
1 polymer ?
#
loop_
_entity_poly.entity_id
_entity_poly.type
_entity_poly.pdbx_seq_one_letter_code
_entity_poly.pdbx_strand_id
1 'polypeptide(L)'
;GGGLELCLACHYRVAADNPKIKLGLPEAKVGLLPGAGGTQRLPRLIGVQNAAMMILQGADKSPQDAKGLGFINEVVPAGQTVEAAKKWLKDKPTAVAPWDVKGYKVKDGPFTPGGAMASVGGNAMVSKQTNLNYPAQRNILSCIYEGVQVPIDAALRIESRYFIKTANTPQAKGMIRSLFVSMQALGKGGNRPEGVPPSEIKKVAVIGAGLMGAGIAYVQAKAGVETILIDVTDEAANKGKDYSRKIVEKDISRGKTTKEKGDALLALITPTTDYSKI
;
A
#
# COMPACT_ATOMS: atom_id res chain seq x y z
N GLY A 1 3.48 -6.79 4.81
CA GLY A 1 4.75 -7.03 5.50
C GLY A 1 4.80 -8.39 6.18
N GLY A 2 5.79 -8.59 7.07
CA GLY A 2 6.10 -9.87 7.71
C GLY A 2 4.90 -10.60 8.35
N GLY A 3 3.93 -9.86 8.88
CA GLY A 3 2.70 -10.47 9.39
C GLY A 3 1.91 -11.22 8.30
N LEU A 4 1.81 -10.65 7.10
CA LEU A 4 1.20 -11.35 5.97
C LEU A 4 2.05 -12.54 5.53
N GLU A 5 3.37 -12.44 5.52
CA GLU A 5 4.27 -13.53 5.17
C GLU A 5 4.09 -14.73 6.09
N LEU A 6 3.92 -14.50 7.40
CA LEU A 6 3.58 -15.55 8.36
C LEU A 6 2.23 -16.19 8.02
N CYS A 7 1.20 -15.39 7.71
CA CYS A 7 -0.10 -15.91 7.28
C CYS A 7 0.00 -16.75 6.00
N LEU A 8 0.81 -16.31 5.03
CA LEU A 8 1.02 -17.04 3.77
C LEU A 8 1.70 -18.40 3.98
N ALA A 9 2.42 -18.59 5.08
CA ALA A 9 3.00 -19.88 5.47
C ALA A 9 1.95 -20.86 6.05
N CYS A 10 0.79 -20.34 6.48
CA CYS A 10 -0.30 -21.15 7.01
C CYS A 10 -1.17 -21.74 5.89
N HIS A 11 -1.78 -22.92 6.15
CA HIS A 11 -2.62 -23.63 5.18
C HIS A 11 -3.97 -22.95 4.95
N TYR A 12 -4.53 -22.28 5.96
CA TYR A 12 -5.80 -21.58 5.87
C TYR A 12 -5.69 -20.19 6.48
N ARG A 13 -6.26 -19.22 5.82
CA ARG A 13 -6.15 -17.80 6.16
C ARG A 13 -7.52 -17.17 6.24
N VAL A 14 -7.86 -16.64 7.41
CA VAL A 14 -9.13 -15.96 7.70
C VAL A 14 -8.85 -14.50 8.02
N ALA A 15 -9.62 -13.60 7.46
CA ALA A 15 -9.56 -12.18 7.76
C ALA A 15 -10.90 -11.68 8.32
N ALA A 16 -10.87 -10.69 9.20
CA ALA A 16 -12.07 -10.00 9.61
C ALA A 16 -12.54 -9.03 8.50
N ASP A 17 -13.86 -8.91 8.34
CA ASP A 17 -14.47 -7.90 7.46
C ASP A 17 -14.40 -6.52 8.12
N ASN A 18 -13.25 -5.87 7.91
CA ASN A 18 -12.98 -4.53 8.44
C ASN A 18 -12.18 -3.74 7.39
N PRO A 19 -12.72 -2.62 6.89
CA PRO A 19 -12.07 -1.81 5.85
C PRO A 19 -10.75 -1.16 6.29
N LYS A 20 -10.45 -1.12 7.59
CA LYS A 20 -9.18 -0.64 8.12
C LYS A 20 -8.05 -1.65 8.00
N ILE A 21 -8.37 -2.95 7.78
CA ILE A 21 -7.36 -3.99 7.59
C ILE A 21 -6.73 -3.82 6.21
N LYS A 22 -5.40 -3.81 6.19
CA LYS A 22 -4.58 -3.71 4.99
C LYS A 22 -3.68 -4.93 4.89
N LEU A 23 -3.82 -5.68 3.81
CA LEU A 23 -3.08 -6.90 3.53
C LEU A 23 -2.14 -6.65 2.35
N GLY A 24 -0.85 -6.57 2.61
CA GLY A 24 0.14 -6.23 1.59
C GLY A 24 1.57 -6.60 1.99
N LEU A 25 2.46 -6.48 1.01
CA LEU A 25 3.91 -6.67 1.15
C LEU A 25 4.59 -5.34 0.75
N PRO A 26 4.70 -4.37 1.67
CA PRO A 26 5.11 -3.00 1.37
C PRO A 26 6.63 -2.78 1.33
N GLU A 27 7.44 -3.83 1.43
CA GLU A 27 8.89 -3.79 1.60
C GLU A 27 9.58 -2.98 0.50
N ALA A 28 9.06 -3.00 -0.73
CA ALA A 28 9.59 -2.22 -1.86
C ALA A 28 9.56 -0.70 -1.61
N LYS A 29 8.62 -0.21 -0.79
CA LYS A 29 8.50 1.22 -0.43
C LYS A 29 9.67 1.73 0.40
N VAL A 30 10.39 0.84 1.05
CA VAL A 30 11.59 1.17 1.84
C VAL A 30 12.86 0.57 1.24
N GLY A 31 12.82 0.20 -0.03
CA GLY A 31 13.98 -0.29 -0.76
C GLY A 31 14.39 -1.73 -0.44
N LEU A 32 13.45 -2.52 0.12
CA LEU A 32 13.63 -3.94 0.43
C LEU A 32 12.74 -4.82 -0.44
N LEU A 33 12.84 -6.12 -0.28
CA LEU A 33 11.89 -7.12 -0.76
C LEU A 33 11.37 -7.95 0.42
N PRO A 34 10.21 -8.63 0.31
CA PRO A 34 9.74 -9.56 1.32
C PRO A 34 10.78 -10.65 1.58
N GLY A 35 11.12 -10.89 2.84
CA GLY A 35 12.23 -11.78 3.22
C GLY A 35 11.85 -12.99 4.07
N ALA A 36 10.54 -13.20 4.31
CA ALA A 36 10.01 -14.32 5.07
C ALA A 36 9.09 -15.23 4.24
N GLY A 37 9.33 -15.31 2.93
CA GLY A 37 8.65 -16.19 1.98
C GLY A 37 7.59 -15.52 1.12
N GLY A 38 7.41 -14.20 1.24
CA GLY A 38 6.38 -13.46 0.51
C GLY A 38 6.57 -13.48 -1.00
N THR A 39 7.80 -13.34 -1.49
CA THR A 39 8.13 -13.42 -2.92
C THR A 39 7.93 -14.81 -3.49
N GLN A 40 7.81 -15.82 -2.66
CA GLN A 40 7.70 -17.22 -3.08
C GLN A 40 6.29 -17.79 -2.87
N ARG A 41 5.66 -17.50 -1.73
CA ARG A 41 4.34 -18.05 -1.41
C ARG A 41 3.22 -17.29 -2.12
N LEU A 42 3.31 -15.96 -2.20
CA LEU A 42 2.26 -15.18 -2.84
C LEU A 42 2.10 -15.51 -4.33
N PRO A 43 3.17 -15.60 -5.17
CA PRO A 43 3.04 -16.02 -6.57
C PRO A 43 2.43 -17.43 -6.73
N ARG A 44 2.72 -18.32 -5.79
CA ARG A 44 2.16 -19.67 -5.79
C ARG A 44 0.67 -19.70 -5.44
N LEU A 45 0.15 -18.67 -4.80
CA LEU A 45 -1.28 -18.57 -4.47
C LEU A 45 -2.09 -17.82 -5.52
N ILE A 46 -1.56 -16.70 -6.06
CA ILE A 46 -2.34 -15.78 -6.91
C ILE A 46 -1.78 -15.61 -8.33
N GLY A 47 -0.75 -16.37 -8.67
CA GLY A 47 -0.05 -16.25 -9.95
C GLY A 47 1.07 -15.21 -9.94
N VAL A 48 2.02 -15.38 -10.87
CA VAL A 48 3.23 -14.55 -10.94
C VAL A 48 2.90 -13.09 -11.23
N GLN A 49 2.01 -12.83 -12.18
CA GLN A 49 1.68 -11.46 -12.60
C GLN A 49 1.06 -10.63 -11.47
N ASN A 50 0.01 -11.16 -10.82
CA ASN A 50 -0.66 -10.47 -9.71
C ASN A 50 0.28 -10.24 -8.53
N ALA A 51 1.07 -11.25 -8.17
CA ALA A 51 2.00 -11.16 -7.06
C ALA A 51 3.12 -10.16 -7.34
N ALA A 52 3.73 -10.19 -8.53
CA ALA A 52 4.77 -9.25 -8.91
C ALA A 52 4.27 -7.80 -8.86
N MET A 53 3.10 -7.51 -9.44
CA MET A 53 2.50 -6.17 -9.39
C MET A 53 2.24 -5.71 -7.95
N MET A 54 1.68 -6.59 -7.10
CA MET A 54 1.39 -6.26 -5.71
C MET A 54 2.67 -5.97 -4.91
N ILE A 55 3.71 -6.79 -5.08
CA ILE A 55 4.98 -6.64 -4.35
C ILE A 55 5.78 -5.43 -4.85
N LEU A 56 5.88 -5.23 -6.17
CA LEU A 56 6.61 -4.10 -6.76
C LEU A 56 6.05 -2.74 -6.32
N GLN A 57 4.73 -2.64 -6.23
CA GLN A 57 4.05 -1.41 -5.80
C GLN A 57 3.95 -1.29 -4.28
N GLY A 58 4.21 -2.38 -3.54
CA GLY A 58 3.90 -2.46 -2.12
C GLY A 58 2.43 -2.18 -1.84
N ALA A 59 1.54 -2.63 -2.73
CA ALA A 59 0.11 -2.31 -2.68
C ALA A 59 -0.60 -3.12 -1.59
N ASP A 60 -1.48 -2.42 -0.87
CA ASP A 60 -2.38 -3.03 0.11
C ASP A 60 -3.69 -3.47 -0.57
N LYS A 61 -4.27 -4.55 -0.04
CA LYS A 61 -5.59 -5.07 -0.42
C LYS A 61 -6.51 -5.08 0.78
N SER A 62 -7.80 -4.83 0.54
CA SER A 62 -8.83 -5.08 1.54
C SER A 62 -8.99 -6.59 1.77
N PRO A 63 -9.62 -7.03 2.88
CA PRO A 63 -9.93 -8.45 3.10
C PRO A 63 -10.73 -9.07 1.94
N GLN A 64 -11.69 -8.35 1.39
CA GLN A 64 -12.53 -8.81 0.27
C GLN A 64 -11.71 -8.95 -1.02
N ASP A 65 -10.88 -7.95 -1.37
CA ASP A 65 -9.99 -8.03 -2.53
C ASP A 65 -8.99 -9.18 -2.39
N ALA A 66 -8.45 -9.38 -1.19
CA ALA A 66 -7.51 -10.45 -0.89
C ALA A 66 -8.14 -11.84 -1.04
N LYS A 67 -9.41 -11.98 -0.63
CA LYS A 67 -10.22 -13.19 -0.88
C LYS A 67 -10.47 -13.37 -2.38
N GLY A 68 -10.88 -12.32 -3.08
CA GLY A 68 -11.09 -12.34 -4.53
C GLY A 68 -9.85 -12.73 -5.32
N LEU A 69 -8.67 -12.32 -4.87
CA LEU A 69 -7.37 -12.72 -5.45
C LEU A 69 -6.94 -14.14 -5.07
N GLY A 70 -7.45 -14.71 -3.97
CA GLY A 70 -7.19 -16.08 -3.56
C GLY A 70 -6.07 -16.26 -2.54
N PHE A 71 -5.53 -15.19 -1.94
CA PHE A 71 -4.53 -15.35 -0.86
C PHE A 71 -5.12 -15.25 0.55
N ILE A 72 -6.42 -14.94 0.68
CA ILE A 72 -7.25 -15.14 1.87
C ILE A 72 -8.36 -16.12 1.51
N ASN A 73 -8.57 -17.13 2.37
CA ASN A 73 -9.57 -18.19 2.12
C ASN A 73 -10.97 -17.73 2.52
N GLU A 74 -11.10 -17.04 3.65
CA GLU A 74 -12.39 -16.64 4.20
C GLU A 74 -12.34 -15.23 4.81
N VAL A 75 -13.42 -14.49 4.65
CA VAL A 75 -13.65 -13.21 5.33
C VAL A 75 -14.89 -13.35 6.18
N VAL A 76 -14.77 -13.03 7.46
CA VAL A 76 -15.82 -13.19 8.48
C VAL A 76 -16.03 -11.90 9.27
N PRO A 77 -17.17 -11.71 9.95
CA PRO A 77 -17.38 -10.58 10.84
C PRO A 77 -16.27 -10.42 11.87
N ALA A 78 -16.04 -9.18 12.31
CA ALA A 78 -15.04 -8.89 13.34
C ALA A 78 -15.28 -9.73 14.61
N GLY A 79 -14.23 -10.29 15.19
CA GLY A 79 -14.28 -11.16 16.37
C GLY A 79 -14.51 -12.65 16.06
N GLN A 80 -14.86 -13.04 14.82
CA GLN A 80 -15.16 -14.44 14.49
C GLN A 80 -14.01 -15.19 13.81
N THR A 81 -12.87 -14.57 13.61
CA THR A 81 -11.72 -15.16 12.87
C THR A 81 -11.20 -16.44 13.55
N VAL A 82 -11.14 -16.46 14.89
CA VAL A 82 -10.63 -17.61 15.65
C VAL A 82 -11.61 -18.78 15.52
N GLU A 83 -12.90 -18.55 15.64
CA GLU A 83 -13.91 -19.62 15.52
C GLU A 83 -13.98 -20.19 14.10
N ALA A 84 -13.87 -19.35 13.07
CA ALA A 84 -13.77 -19.81 11.69
C ALA A 84 -12.52 -20.69 11.46
N ALA A 85 -11.38 -20.28 12.00
CA ALA A 85 -10.16 -21.09 11.91
C ALA A 85 -10.29 -22.43 12.66
N LYS A 86 -10.88 -22.45 13.86
CA LYS A 86 -11.15 -23.67 14.62
C LYS A 86 -12.11 -24.61 13.88
N LYS A 87 -13.16 -24.05 13.26
CA LYS A 87 -14.11 -24.81 12.44
C LYS A 87 -13.38 -25.50 11.29
N TRP A 88 -12.55 -24.74 10.54
CA TRP A 88 -11.78 -25.30 9.44
C TRP A 88 -10.86 -26.44 9.90
N LEU A 89 -10.20 -26.29 11.05
CA LEU A 89 -9.32 -27.33 11.61
C LEU A 89 -10.09 -28.63 11.93
N LYS A 90 -11.34 -28.52 12.41
CA LYS A 90 -12.19 -29.68 12.66
C LYS A 90 -12.64 -30.37 11.38
N ASP A 91 -12.97 -29.58 10.34
CA ASP A 91 -13.49 -30.09 9.06
C ASP A 91 -12.37 -30.57 8.11
N LYS A 92 -11.13 -30.13 8.34
CA LYS A 92 -9.96 -30.41 7.48
C LYS A 92 -8.79 -30.97 8.27
N PRO A 93 -8.86 -32.24 8.69
CA PRO A 93 -7.82 -32.85 9.54
C PRO A 93 -6.45 -32.94 8.86
N THR A 94 -6.41 -32.92 7.49
CA THR A 94 -5.17 -32.96 6.72
C THR A 94 -5.01 -31.64 5.99
N ALA A 95 -3.96 -30.87 6.33
CA ALA A 95 -3.63 -29.61 5.69
C ALA A 95 -2.39 -29.79 4.81
N VAL A 96 -2.52 -29.48 3.52
CA VAL A 96 -1.45 -29.54 2.53
C VAL A 96 -1.38 -28.20 1.80
N ALA A 97 -0.18 -27.62 1.69
CA ALA A 97 -0.01 -26.40 0.92
C ALA A 97 -0.20 -26.67 -0.58
N PRO A 98 -0.75 -25.72 -1.36
CA PRO A 98 -1.02 -25.97 -2.77
C PRO A 98 0.20 -26.44 -3.57
N TRP A 99 1.38 -25.91 -3.24
CA TRP A 99 2.64 -26.25 -3.91
C TRP A 99 3.24 -27.59 -3.51
N ASP A 100 2.69 -28.27 -2.50
CA ASP A 100 3.08 -29.60 -2.08
C ASP A 100 2.21 -30.70 -2.72
N VAL A 101 1.16 -30.28 -3.43
CA VAL A 101 0.30 -31.20 -4.18
C VAL A 101 1.01 -31.66 -5.45
N LYS A 102 1.04 -32.99 -5.68
CA LYS A 102 1.64 -33.59 -6.89
C LYS A 102 1.00 -32.96 -8.16
N GLY A 103 1.84 -32.49 -9.08
CA GLY A 103 1.38 -31.90 -10.34
C GLY A 103 1.00 -30.41 -10.24
N TYR A 104 1.20 -29.78 -9.08
CA TYR A 104 0.99 -28.34 -8.93
C TYR A 104 1.84 -27.55 -9.95
N LYS A 105 1.22 -26.55 -10.57
CA LYS A 105 1.89 -25.62 -11.48
C LYS A 105 1.57 -24.18 -11.06
N VAL A 106 2.59 -23.34 -10.97
CA VAL A 106 2.41 -21.91 -10.70
C VAL A 106 1.68 -21.27 -11.87
N LYS A 107 0.58 -20.59 -11.58
CA LYS A 107 -0.15 -19.80 -12.59
C LYS A 107 0.76 -18.69 -13.12
N ASP A 108 0.74 -18.49 -14.43
CA ASP A 108 1.58 -17.53 -15.14
C ASP A 108 3.09 -17.76 -14.86
N GLY A 109 3.50 -19.02 -14.74
CA GLY A 109 4.90 -19.39 -14.55
C GLY A 109 5.79 -19.01 -15.73
N PRO A 110 7.12 -18.96 -15.56
CA PRO A 110 8.05 -18.37 -16.55
C PRO A 110 7.97 -18.94 -17.96
N PHE A 111 7.57 -20.19 -18.11
CA PHE A 111 7.46 -20.90 -19.40
C PHE A 111 6.06 -20.87 -20.00
N THR A 112 5.18 -20.02 -19.48
CA THR A 112 3.85 -19.75 -20.06
C THR A 112 3.86 -18.41 -20.81
N PRO A 113 2.95 -18.20 -21.78
CA PRO A 113 2.82 -16.89 -22.41
C PRO A 113 2.61 -15.75 -21.43
N GLY A 114 1.77 -15.96 -20.39
CA GLY A 114 1.52 -14.99 -19.32
C GLY A 114 2.77 -14.70 -18.49
N GLY A 115 3.57 -15.72 -18.16
CA GLY A 115 4.81 -15.56 -17.41
C GLY A 115 5.92 -14.88 -18.20
N ALA A 116 6.05 -15.17 -19.49
CA ALA A 116 6.95 -14.46 -20.37
C ALA A 116 6.58 -12.96 -20.47
N MET A 117 5.29 -12.66 -20.66
CA MET A 117 4.78 -11.28 -20.66
C MET A 117 5.02 -10.58 -19.33
N ALA A 118 4.76 -11.24 -18.20
CA ALA A 118 5.00 -10.68 -16.86
C ALA A 118 6.49 -10.36 -16.64
N SER A 119 7.39 -11.22 -17.11
CA SER A 119 8.83 -11.03 -16.97
C SER A 119 9.34 -9.88 -17.84
N VAL A 120 9.02 -9.88 -19.13
CA VAL A 120 9.47 -8.84 -20.09
C VAL A 120 8.80 -7.50 -19.75
N GLY A 121 7.48 -7.49 -19.61
CA GLY A 121 6.71 -6.28 -19.29
C GLY A 121 7.05 -5.72 -17.91
N GLY A 122 7.26 -6.58 -16.92
CA GLY A 122 7.69 -6.20 -15.59
C GLY A 122 9.05 -5.50 -15.57
N ASN A 123 10.04 -6.05 -16.30
CA ASN A 123 11.36 -5.43 -16.44
C ASN A 123 11.28 -4.08 -17.16
N ALA A 124 10.52 -3.98 -18.24
CA ALA A 124 10.33 -2.72 -18.97
C ALA A 124 9.65 -1.66 -18.09
N MET A 125 8.62 -2.05 -17.33
CA MET A 125 7.92 -1.16 -16.40
C MET A 125 8.85 -0.67 -15.28
N VAL A 126 9.61 -1.57 -14.63
CA VAL A 126 10.57 -1.21 -13.59
C VAL A 126 11.63 -0.27 -14.14
N SER A 127 12.20 -0.55 -15.31
CA SER A 127 13.19 0.31 -15.97
C SER A 127 12.62 1.72 -16.22
N LYS A 128 11.41 1.80 -16.79
CA LYS A 128 10.73 3.07 -17.09
C LYS A 128 10.41 3.89 -15.82
N GLN A 129 9.92 3.23 -14.75
CA GLN A 129 9.47 3.93 -13.55
C GLN A 129 10.60 4.30 -12.60
N THR A 130 11.69 3.55 -12.60
CA THR A 130 12.76 3.71 -11.62
C THR A 130 14.07 4.24 -12.20
N ASN A 131 14.19 4.32 -13.52
CA ASN A 131 15.46 4.56 -14.21
C ASN A 131 16.60 3.69 -13.66
N LEU A 132 16.26 2.48 -13.19
CA LEU A 132 17.15 1.50 -12.55
C LEU A 132 17.85 1.97 -11.25
N ASN A 133 17.40 3.09 -10.65
CA ASN A 133 17.97 3.64 -9.42
C ASN A 133 17.57 2.87 -8.14
N TYR A 134 16.58 1.98 -8.24
CA TYR A 134 16.04 1.23 -7.11
C TYR A 134 16.28 -0.28 -7.29
N PRO A 135 17.36 -0.84 -6.71
CA PRO A 135 17.72 -2.26 -6.86
C PRO A 135 16.64 -3.24 -6.37
N ALA A 136 15.83 -2.83 -5.39
CA ALA A 136 14.80 -3.68 -4.79
C ALA A 136 13.81 -4.22 -5.84
N GLN A 137 13.28 -3.36 -6.72
CA GLN A 137 12.28 -3.76 -7.71
C GLN A 137 12.86 -4.78 -8.71
N ARG A 138 14.09 -4.58 -9.15
CA ARG A 138 14.80 -5.55 -10.02
C ARG A 138 15.02 -6.88 -9.32
N ASN A 139 15.48 -6.81 -8.07
CA ASN A 139 15.74 -8.01 -7.27
C ASN A 139 14.43 -8.76 -6.96
N ILE A 140 13.30 -8.08 -6.78
CA ILE A 140 11.97 -8.69 -6.62
C ILE A 140 11.62 -9.51 -7.87
N LEU A 141 11.74 -8.94 -9.07
CA LEU A 141 11.43 -9.66 -10.30
C LEU A 141 12.33 -10.88 -10.49
N SER A 142 13.65 -10.71 -10.31
CA SER A 142 14.60 -11.82 -10.42
C SER A 142 14.32 -12.91 -9.38
N CYS A 143 14.05 -12.52 -8.14
CA CYS A 143 13.74 -13.43 -7.04
C CYS A 143 12.47 -14.28 -7.32
N ILE A 144 11.41 -13.63 -7.80
CA ILE A 144 10.17 -14.33 -8.20
C ILE A 144 10.47 -15.27 -9.37
N TYR A 145 11.10 -14.76 -10.43
CA TYR A 145 11.40 -15.52 -11.62
C TYR A 145 12.21 -16.81 -11.35
N GLU A 146 13.30 -16.68 -10.60
CA GLU A 146 14.14 -17.81 -10.23
C GLU A 146 13.42 -18.78 -9.28
N GLY A 147 12.75 -18.21 -8.26
CA GLY A 147 12.16 -19.00 -7.20
C GLY A 147 10.96 -19.86 -7.64
N VAL A 148 10.13 -19.37 -8.58
CA VAL A 148 8.96 -20.16 -9.02
C VAL A 148 9.33 -21.36 -9.90
N GLN A 149 10.58 -21.49 -10.29
CA GLN A 149 11.10 -22.60 -11.11
C GLN A 149 11.62 -23.79 -10.29
N VAL A 150 11.70 -23.63 -8.97
CA VAL A 150 12.28 -24.63 -8.07
C VAL A 150 11.33 -24.96 -6.92
N PRO A 151 11.54 -26.09 -6.18
CA PRO A 151 10.77 -26.39 -4.98
C PRO A 151 10.84 -25.28 -3.94
N ILE A 152 9.81 -25.18 -3.10
CA ILE A 152 9.61 -24.08 -2.16
C ILE A 152 10.83 -23.84 -1.24
N ASP A 153 11.47 -24.88 -0.74
CA ASP A 153 12.63 -24.75 0.15
C ASP A 153 13.86 -24.15 -0.54
N ALA A 154 14.08 -24.50 -1.80
CA ALA A 154 15.11 -23.87 -2.62
C ALA A 154 14.74 -22.42 -2.97
N ALA A 155 13.47 -22.17 -3.24
CA ALA A 155 12.95 -20.84 -3.52
C ALA A 155 13.12 -19.87 -2.34
N LEU A 156 12.87 -20.34 -1.12
CA LEU A 156 13.10 -19.54 0.10
C LEU A 156 14.58 -19.19 0.31
N ARG A 157 15.50 -20.09 -0.07
CA ARG A 157 16.93 -19.77 -0.07
C ARG A 157 17.30 -18.73 -1.14
N ILE A 158 16.66 -18.78 -2.31
CA ILE A 158 16.81 -17.73 -3.34
C ILE A 158 16.34 -16.40 -2.79
N GLU A 159 15.17 -16.35 -2.16
CA GLU A 159 14.65 -15.14 -1.52
C GLU A 159 15.65 -14.57 -0.50
N SER A 160 16.16 -15.40 0.40
CA SER A 160 17.14 -14.96 1.42
C SER A 160 18.38 -14.33 0.79
N ARG A 161 18.91 -14.90 -0.29
CA ARG A 161 20.06 -14.32 -1.02
C ARG A 161 19.74 -12.95 -1.61
N TYR A 162 18.59 -12.82 -2.26
CA TYR A 162 18.14 -11.54 -2.81
C TYR A 162 17.84 -10.52 -1.71
N PHE A 163 17.28 -10.96 -0.59
CA PHE A 163 17.03 -10.09 0.55
C PHE A 163 18.34 -9.49 1.10
N ILE A 164 19.33 -10.34 1.38
CA ILE A 164 20.66 -9.89 1.88
C ILE A 164 21.32 -8.95 0.87
N LYS A 165 21.31 -9.32 -0.43
CA LYS A 165 21.85 -8.47 -1.49
C LYS A 165 21.19 -7.09 -1.50
N THR A 166 19.86 -7.04 -1.37
CA THR A 166 19.08 -5.80 -1.41
C THR A 166 19.29 -4.95 -0.17
N ALA A 167 19.22 -5.56 1.03
CA ALA A 167 19.36 -4.88 2.31
C ALA A 167 20.75 -4.20 2.48
N ASN A 168 21.77 -4.73 1.83
CA ASN A 168 23.13 -4.16 1.87
C ASN A 168 23.34 -3.00 0.88
N THR A 169 22.37 -2.67 0.04
CA THR A 169 22.49 -1.55 -0.90
C THR A 169 22.44 -0.20 -0.19
N PRO A 170 23.16 0.83 -0.69
CA PRO A 170 23.03 2.20 -0.18
C PRO A 170 21.59 2.73 -0.27
N GLN A 171 20.86 2.36 -1.33
CA GLN A 171 19.47 2.75 -1.53
C GLN A 171 18.57 2.22 -0.41
N ALA A 172 18.66 0.95 -0.06
CA ALA A 172 17.88 0.38 1.03
C ALA A 172 18.18 1.08 2.35
N LYS A 173 19.46 1.27 2.68
CA LYS A 173 19.88 1.98 3.90
C LYS A 173 19.36 3.41 3.95
N GLY A 174 19.48 4.16 2.84
CA GLY A 174 18.99 5.53 2.72
C GLY A 174 17.46 5.61 2.84
N MET A 175 16.73 4.73 2.15
CA MET A 175 15.27 4.70 2.19
C MET A 175 14.75 4.29 3.58
N ILE A 176 15.34 3.29 4.22
CA ILE A 176 14.97 2.91 5.60
C ILE A 176 15.22 4.07 6.55
N ARG A 177 16.38 4.72 6.44
CA ARG A 177 16.72 5.85 7.31
C ARG A 177 15.73 6.99 7.16
N SER A 178 15.45 7.43 5.92
CA SER A 178 14.61 8.60 5.65
C SER A 178 13.11 8.29 5.77
N LEU A 179 12.62 7.23 5.09
CA LEU A 179 11.19 6.96 4.95
C LEU A 179 10.60 6.17 6.12
N PHE A 180 11.44 5.52 6.94
CA PHE A 180 10.95 4.76 8.09
C PHE A 180 11.44 5.36 9.41
N VAL A 181 12.74 5.35 9.68
CA VAL A 181 13.29 5.77 10.98
C VAL A 181 13.05 7.25 11.23
N SER A 182 13.47 8.12 10.29
CA SER A 182 13.34 9.58 10.47
C SER A 182 11.89 10.04 10.47
N MET A 183 11.05 9.48 9.59
CA MET A 183 9.61 9.81 9.56
C MET A 183 8.90 9.41 10.86
N GLN A 184 9.24 8.26 11.45
CA GLN A 184 8.68 7.87 12.75
C GLN A 184 9.16 8.78 13.88
N ALA A 185 10.44 9.16 13.89
CA ALA A 185 10.97 10.07 14.89
C ALA A 185 10.29 11.44 14.82
N LEU A 186 10.14 11.99 13.61
CA LEU A 186 9.45 13.27 13.38
C LEU A 186 7.95 13.18 13.75
N GLY A 187 7.27 12.12 13.34
CA GLY A 187 5.86 11.89 13.68
C GLY A 187 5.59 11.80 15.18
N LYS A 188 6.57 11.37 15.97
CA LYS A 188 6.53 11.36 17.44
C LYS A 188 6.97 12.69 18.07
N GLY A 189 7.24 13.71 17.28
CA GLY A 189 7.71 15.01 17.78
C GLY A 189 9.17 15.02 18.20
N GLY A 190 10.01 14.16 17.63
CA GLY A 190 11.43 14.02 18.03
C GLY A 190 12.28 15.28 17.91
N ASN A 191 11.85 16.27 17.12
CA ASN A 191 12.53 17.58 16.99
C ASN A 191 11.80 18.70 17.77
N ARG A 192 10.77 18.36 18.54
CA ARG A 192 10.07 19.36 19.36
C ARG A 192 10.95 19.77 20.54
N PRO A 193 11.14 21.06 20.81
CA PRO A 193 11.86 21.52 21.99
C PRO A 193 11.20 21.02 23.27
N GLU A 194 12.02 20.69 24.26
CA GLU A 194 11.54 20.22 25.56
C GLU A 194 10.66 21.28 26.23
N GLY A 195 9.57 20.88 26.86
CA GLY A 195 8.62 21.78 27.50
C GLY A 195 7.61 22.47 26.57
N VAL A 196 7.74 22.31 25.24
CA VAL A 196 6.78 22.88 24.29
C VAL A 196 5.67 21.86 23.98
N PRO A 197 4.41 22.12 24.36
CA PRO A 197 3.31 21.20 24.08
C PRO A 197 2.98 21.12 22.58
N PRO A 198 2.30 20.07 22.12
CA PRO A 198 1.75 20.01 20.77
C PRO A 198 0.76 21.14 20.52
N SER A 199 0.89 21.81 19.37
CA SER A 199 -0.11 22.80 18.94
C SER A 199 -1.31 22.08 18.34
N GLU A 200 -2.52 22.46 18.76
CA GLU A 200 -3.76 22.03 18.10
C GLU A 200 -4.19 23.12 17.14
N ILE A 201 -4.00 22.87 15.85
CA ILE A 201 -4.35 23.82 14.79
C ILE A 201 -5.78 23.51 14.33
N LYS A 202 -6.71 24.45 14.55
CA LYS A 202 -8.13 24.30 14.18
C LYS A 202 -8.51 25.12 12.94
N LYS A 203 -7.75 26.20 12.66
CA LYS A 203 -7.98 27.13 11.56
C LYS A 203 -6.66 27.52 10.91
N VAL A 204 -6.61 27.59 9.60
CA VAL A 204 -5.43 28.03 8.82
C VAL A 204 -5.86 28.95 7.69
N ALA A 205 -4.97 29.82 7.27
CA ALA A 205 -5.11 30.59 6.04
C ALA A 205 -4.12 30.09 4.98
N VAL A 206 -4.58 29.96 3.76
CA VAL A 206 -3.77 29.64 2.57
C VAL A 206 -3.83 30.84 1.63
N ILE A 207 -2.71 31.50 1.43
CA ILE A 207 -2.59 32.67 0.57
C ILE A 207 -2.14 32.21 -0.83
N GLY A 208 -2.98 32.50 -1.83
CA GLY A 208 -2.84 32.03 -3.20
C GLY A 208 -3.63 30.74 -3.45
N ALA A 209 -4.72 30.84 -4.23
CA ALA A 209 -5.61 29.73 -4.58
C ALA A 209 -5.23 29.04 -5.90
N GLY A 210 -4.00 29.23 -6.38
CA GLY A 210 -3.46 28.53 -7.55
C GLY A 210 -3.28 27.04 -7.29
N LEU A 211 -2.57 26.34 -8.18
CA LEU A 211 -2.42 24.87 -8.16
C LEU A 211 -1.99 24.33 -6.79
N MET A 212 -0.97 24.94 -6.18
CA MET A 212 -0.45 24.47 -4.88
C MET A 212 -1.41 24.84 -3.74
N GLY A 213 -1.88 26.09 -3.67
CA GLY A 213 -2.76 26.53 -2.58
C GLY A 213 -4.10 25.82 -2.57
N ALA A 214 -4.69 25.57 -3.73
CA ALA A 214 -5.90 24.75 -3.85
C ALA A 214 -5.71 23.34 -3.32
N GLY A 215 -4.56 22.71 -3.62
CA GLY A 215 -4.20 21.38 -3.11
C GLY A 215 -3.97 21.38 -1.59
N ILE A 216 -3.29 22.41 -1.05
CA ILE A 216 -3.06 22.57 0.39
C ILE A 216 -4.39 22.73 1.11
N ALA A 217 -5.29 23.59 0.61
CA ALA A 217 -6.61 23.79 1.20
C ALA A 217 -7.42 22.48 1.27
N TYR A 218 -7.38 21.68 0.20
CA TYR A 218 -8.02 20.36 0.21
C TYR A 218 -7.48 19.45 1.31
N VAL A 219 -6.15 19.36 1.45
CA VAL A 219 -5.52 18.46 2.43
C VAL A 219 -5.81 18.91 3.86
N GLN A 220 -5.81 20.21 4.13
CA GLN A 220 -6.17 20.78 5.44
C GLN A 220 -7.63 20.47 5.79
N ALA A 221 -8.57 20.75 4.88
CA ALA A 221 -9.98 20.43 5.09
C ALA A 221 -10.22 18.91 5.29
N LYS A 222 -9.49 18.07 4.56
CA LYS A 222 -9.53 16.62 4.75
C LYS A 222 -9.02 16.17 6.12
N ALA A 223 -8.12 16.92 6.72
CA ALA A 223 -7.65 16.72 8.10
C ALA A 223 -8.62 17.30 9.16
N GLY A 224 -9.74 17.91 8.76
CA GLY A 224 -10.73 18.52 9.65
C GLY A 224 -10.40 19.95 10.07
N VAL A 225 -9.44 20.60 9.41
CA VAL A 225 -9.00 21.96 9.73
C VAL A 225 -9.78 22.97 8.89
N GLU A 226 -10.39 23.97 9.53
CA GLU A 226 -11.01 25.11 8.86
C GLU A 226 -9.96 25.88 8.04
N THR A 227 -10.24 26.11 6.76
CA THR A 227 -9.26 26.67 5.84
C THR A 227 -9.82 27.90 5.13
N ILE A 228 -9.22 29.05 5.39
CA ILE A 228 -9.49 30.29 4.65
C ILE A 228 -8.58 30.31 3.43
N LEU A 229 -9.16 30.22 2.23
CA LEU A 229 -8.43 30.23 0.97
C LEU A 229 -8.49 31.60 0.33
N ILE A 230 -7.37 32.34 0.37
CA ILE A 230 -7.29 33.73 -0.06
C ILE A 230 -6.64 33.80 -1.44
N ASP A 231 -7.20 34.66 -2.31
CA ASP A 231 -6.55 35.07 -3.55
C ASP A 231 -6.86 36.57 -3.86
N VAL A 232 -6.26 37.08 -4.90
CA VAL A 232 -6.40 38.51 -5.29
C VAL A 232 -7.79 38.85 -5.80
N THR A 233 -8.57 37.90 -6.28
CA THR A 233 -9.96 38.02 -6.70
C THR A 233 -10.82 36.91 -6.16
N ASP A 234 -12.11 37.15 -5.94
CA ASP A 234 -13.06 36.16 -5.51
C ASP A 234 -13.20 35.01 -6.55
N GLU A 235 -13.07 35.37 -7.83
CA GLU A 235 -13.07 34.37 -8.91
C GLU A 235 -11.89 33.40 -8.76
N ALA A 236 -10.68 33.87 -8.53
CA ALA A 236 -9.49 33.08 -8.34
C ALA A 236 -9.61 32.21 -7.08
N ALA A 237 -10.09 32.75 -5.96
CA ALA A 237 -10.31 32.02 -4.72
C ALA A 237 -11.35 30.90 -4.89
N ASN A 238 -12.47 31.17 -5.55
CA ASN A 238 -13.50 30.18 -5.85
C ASN A 238 -13.01 29.10 -6.81
N LYS A 239 -12.24 29.43 -7.84
CA LYS A 239 -11.61 28.47 -8.74
C LYS A 239 -10.69 27.50 -7.99
N GLY A 240 -9.98 28.00 -6.96
CA GLY A 240 -9.19 27.15 -6.06
C GLY A 240 -10.05 26.16 -5.27
N LYS A 241 -11.21 26.63 -4.75
CA LYS A 241 -12.17 25.71 -4.07
C LYS A 241 -12.78 24.69 -5.03
N ASP A 242 -13.03 25.06 -6.29
CA ASP A 242 -13.55 24.14 -7.31
C ASP A 242 -12.60 22.97 -7.61
N TYR A 243 -11.30 23.14 -7.43
CA TYR A 243 -10.35 22.03 -7.47
C TYR A 243 -10.68 20.96 -6.42
N SER A 244 -10.95 21.39 -5.18
CA SER A 244 -11.38 20.48 -4.11
C SER A 244 -12.72 19.81 -4.41
N ARG A 245 -13.68 20.54 -4.97
CA ARG A 245 -14.98 20.03 -5.38
C ARG A 245 -14.84 18.91 -6.40
N LYS A 246 -14.03 19.08 -7.44
CA LYS A 246 -13.77 18.04 -8.45
C LYS A 246 -13.17 16.76 -7.87
N ILE A 247 -12.30 16.87 -6.87
CA ILE A 247 -11.75 15.69 -6.19
C ILE A 247 -12.85 14.97 -5.41
N VAL A 248 -13.66 15.70 -4.65
CA VAL A 248 -14.74 15.15 -3.84
C VAL A 248 -15.78 14.44 -4.73
N GLU A 249 -16.22 15.07 -5.82
CA GLU A 249 -17.15 14.48 -6.78
C GLU A 249 -16.62 13.18 -7.39
N LYS A 250 -15.34 13.17 -7.75
CA LYS A 250 -14.66 11.97 -8.26
C LYS A 250 -14.58 10.87 -7.20
N ASP A 251 -14.36 11.20 -5.94
CA ASP A 251 -14.30 10.22 -4.86
C ASP A 251 -15.70 9.68 -4.52
N ILE A 252 -16.75 10.49 -4.62
CA ILE A 252 -18.15 10.06 -4.50
C ILE A 252 -18.50 9.10 -5.63
N SER A 253 -18.21 9.44 -6.89
CA SER A 253 -18.50 8.59 -8.05
C SER A 253 -17.80 7.23 -8.01
N ARG A 254 -16.68 7.12 -7.26
CA ARG A 254 -15.92 5.89 -7.05
C ARG A 254 -16.29 5.15 -5.76
N GLY A 255 -17.30 5.60 -5.02
CA GLY A 255 -17.73 5.01 -3.76
C GLY A 255 -16.72 5.13 -2.62
N LYS A 256 -15.74 6.04 -2.72
CA LYS A 256 -14.71 6.23 -1.68
C LYS A 256 -15.18 7.11 -0.52
N THR A 257 -16.18 7.94 -0.75
CA THR A 257 -16.83 8.81 0.25
C THR A 257 -18.30 8.97 -0.07
N THR A 258 -19.11 9.43 0.90
CA THR A 258 -20.51 9.76 0.70
C THR A 258 -20.66 11.25 0.37
N LYS A 259 -21.81 11.63 -0.17
CA LYS A 259 -22.13 13.02 -0.49
C LYS A 259 -22.05 13.91 0.77
N GLU A 260 -22.65 13.45 1.87
CA GLU A 260 -22.69 14.18 3.15
C GLU A 260 -21.27 14.46 3.68
N LYS A 261 -20.36 13.48 3.62
CA LYS A 261 -18.96 13.66 4.01
C LYS A 261 -18.19 14.58 3.07
N GLY A 262 -18.51 14.50 1.79
CA GLY A 262 -17.93 15.38 0.78
C GLY A 262 -18.35 16.84 0.99
N ASP A 263 -19.62 17.08 1.21
CA ASP A 263 -20.17 18.42 1.45
C ASP A 263 -19.63 19.01 2.77
N ALA A 264 -19.53 18.19 3.82
CA ALA A 264 -18.91 18.60 5.09
C ALA A 264 -17.43 19.01 4.91
N LEU A 265 -16.65 18.29 4.10
CA LEU A 265 -15.26 18.65 3.78
C LEU A 265 -15.21 19.98 3.04
N LEU A 266 -16.04 20.18 2.03
CA LEU A 266 -16.07 21.43 1.24
C LEU A 266 -16.54 22.64 2.05
N ALA A 267 -17.36 22.44 3.08
CA ALA A 267 -17.78 23.47 4.00
C ALA A 267 -16.63 24.05 4.83
N LEU A 268 -15.56 23.26 5.07
CA LEU A 268 -14.36 23.71 5.78
C LEU A 268 -13.48 24.65 4.95
N ILE A 269 -13.71 24.80 3.65
CA ILE A 269 -12.92 25.68 2.78
C ILE A 269 -13.72 26.94 2.49
N THR A 270 -13.25 28.08 2.99
CA THR A 270 -13.86 29.41 2.75
C THR A 270 -13.00 30.19 1.77
N PRO A 271 -13.40 30.34 0.49
CA PRO A 271 -12.70 31.18 -0.46
C PRO A 271 -13.03 32.67 -0.17
N THR A 272 -12.04 33.56 -0.25
CA THR A 272 -12.24 34.99 0.02
C THR A 272 -11.05 35.82 -0.49
N THR A 273 -11.27 37.12 -0.63
CA THR A 273 -10.22 38.13 -0.82
C THR A 273 -9.91 38.89 0.47
N ASP A 274 -10.70 38.64 1.52
CA ASP A 274 -10.68 39.38 2.78
C ASP A 274 -9.70 38.77 3.79
N TYR A 275 -8.61 39.48 4.08
CA TYR A 275 -7.59 39.09 5.06
C TYR A 275 -8.07 39.24 6.51
N SER A 276 -9.16 39.95 6.80
CA SER A 276 -9.68 40.06 8.16
C SER A 276 -10.28 38.76 8.70
N LYS A 277 -10.46 37.75 7.83
CA LYS A 277 -10.98 36.42 8.19
C LYS A 277 -9.92 35.44 8.69
N ILE A 278 -8.65 35.86 8.70
CA ILE A 278 -7.52 35.03 9.20
C ILE A 278 -7.59 34.85 10.70
#